data_adc6973f59219cebfb3e4aa0bea03de6
#
_entry.id   adc6973f59219cebfb3e4aa0bea03de6
#
_cell.length_a   1.000
_cell.length_b   1.000
_cell.length_c   1.000
_cell.angle_alpha   90.00
_cell.angle_beta   90.00
_cell.angle_gamma   90.00
#
_symmetry.space_group_name_H-M   'P 1'
#
loop_
_entity.id
_entity.type
_entity.pdbx_description
1 polymer ?
#
loop_
_entity_poly.entity_id
_entity_poly.type
_entity_poly.pdbx_seq_one_letter_code
_entity_poly.pdbx_strand_id
1 'polypeptide(L)'
;PISQVLIEKSIVGWKELEYEVMRDSADNCITICNMENIDPMGVHTGDSIVVAPSQTLSDNDYQKLRTASLKIIRKLGIEGGCNVQFALAPGEIVGETLPDKGTEGEGYYVIEVNPRVSRSSALASKATGYPIARVAAKIAVGRTLDEIPNAVTEKTVAAFEPALDYCVVKIPRWPFDK
;
A
#
# COMPACT_ATOMS: atom_id res chain seq x y z
N PRO A 1 1.47 11.72 -36.03
CA PRO A 1 2.52 10.72 -35.76
C PRO A 1 3.08 10.93 -34.35
N ILE A 2 3.17 9.86 -33.58
CA ILE A 2 3.82 9.88 -32.27
C ILE A 2 5.31 9.86 -32.54
N SER A 3 6.03 10.92 -32.11
CA SER A 3 7.48 11.06 -32.33
C SER A 3 8.30 10.72 -31.06
N GLN A 4 7.64 10.40 -29.96
CA GLN A 4 8.28 10.10 -28.68
C GLN A 4 7.69 8.83 -28.08
N VAL A 5 8.52 8.04 -27.41
CA VAL A 5 8.14 6.83 -26.69
C VAL A 5 8.78 6.86 -25.30
N LEU A 6 8.11 6.30 -24.32
CA LEU A 6 8.66 6.02 -22.99
C LEU A 6 9.19 4.57 -23.01
N ILE A 7 10.44 4.40 -22.59
CA ILE A 7 11.06 3.09 -22.45
C ILE A 7 11.28 2.82 -20.98
N GLU A 8 10.70 1.74 -20.49
CA GLU A 8 10.76 1.35 -19.08
C GLU A 8 11.27 -0.08 -18.96
N LYS A 9 11.86 -0.42 -17.81
CA LYS A 9 12.25 -1.79 -17.50
C LYS A 9 10.99 -2.63 -17.24
N SER A 10 10.89 -3.78 -17.88
CA SER A 10 9.80 -4.73 -17.60
C SER A 10 10.03 -5.40 -16.25
N ILE A 11 9.00 -5.42 -15.42
CA ILE A 11 8.93 -6.09 -14.13
C ILE A 11 7.78 -7.10 -14.07
N VAL A 12 7.40 -7.63 -15.22
CA VAL A 12 6.37 -8.68 -15.33
C VAL A 12 6.79 -9.88 -14.48
N GLY A 13 5.85 -10.42 -13.71
CA GLY A 13 6.10 -11.55 -12.81
C GLY A 13 6.59 -11.18 -11.42
N TRP A 14 6.88 -9.89 -11.16
CA TRP A 14 7.15 -9.43 -9.80
C TRP A 14 5.86 -9.38 -8.99
N LYS A 15 5.99 -9.46 -7.64
CA LYS A 15 4.85 -9.28 -6.74
C LYS A 15 4.45 -7.83 -6.69
N GLU A 16 3.17 -7.57 -6.78
CA GLU A 16 2.59 -6.25 -6.54
C GLU A 16 2.05 -6.17 -5.11
N LEU A 17 2.47 -5.14 -4.40
CA LEU A 17 2.14 -4.90 -3.00
C LEU A 17 1.69 -3.46 -2.82
N GLU A 18 0.73 -3.26 -1.94
CA GLU A 18 0.21 -1.94 -1.62
C GLU A 18 0.24 -1.69 -0.13
N TYR A 19 0.51 -0.43 0.24
CA TYR A 19 0.40 0.06 1.61
C TYR A 19 -0.53 1.25 1.66
N GLU A 20 -1.54 1.16 2.51
CA GLU A 20 -2.37 2.30 2.88
C GLU A 20 -1.75 2.97 4.09
N VAL A 21 -1.40 4.24 3.93
CA VAL A 21 -0.69 5.04 4.91
C VAL A 21 -1.53 6.24 5.29
N MET A 22 -1.46 6.66 6.55
CA MET A 22 -2.10 7.86 7.06
C MET A 22 -1.08 8.73 7.78
N ARG A 23 -1.11 10.04 7.53
CA ARG A 23 -0.26 11.01 8.22
C ARG A 23 -1.03 12.29 8.50
N ASP A 24 -0.77 12.92 9.65
CA ASP A 24 -1.33 14.21 10.04
C ASP A 24 -0.26 15.32 10.06
N SER A 25 -0.69 16.54 10.39
CA SER A 25 0.18 17.73 10.46
C SER A 25 1.20 17.68 11.61
N ALA A 26 0.96 16.87 12.65
CA ALA A 26 1.88 16.65 13.78
C ALA A 26 2.91 15.54 13.50
N ASP A 27 2.94 15.00 12.28
CA ASP A 27 3.79 13.89 11.83
C ASP A 27 3.48 12.55 12.51
N ASN A 28 2.31 12.38 13.12
CA ASN A 28 1.82 11.04 13.41
C ASN A 28 1.62 10.32 12.09
N CYS A 29 2.32 9.22 11.89
CA CYS A 29 2.35 8.53 10.61
C CYS A 29 2.29 7.02 10.82
N ILE A 30 1.27 6.37 10.26
CA ILE A 30 0.98 4.95 10.43
C ILE A 30 0.72 4.25 9.11
N THR A 31 0.97 2.95 9.05
CA THR A 31 0.41 2.09 8.02
C THR A 31 -0.90 1.47 8.53
N ILE A 32 -1.95 1.57 7.74
CA ILE A 32 -3.27 1.04 8.12
C ILE A 32 -3.39 -0.42 7.72
N CYS A 33 -2.94 -0.73 6.51
CA CYS A 33 -3.00 -2.07 5.96
C CYS A 33 -1.96 -2.22 4.85
N ASN A 34 -1.36 -3.40 4.75
CA ASN A 34 -0.71 -3.82 3.53
C ASN A 34 -1.59 -4.83 2.79
N MET A 35 -1.44 -4.89 1.49
CA MET A 35 -2.21 -5.77 0.61
C MET A 35 -1.29 -6.37 -0.44
N GLU A 36 -1.63 -7.56 -0.88
CA GLU A 36 -0.90 -8.30 -1.91
C GLU A 36 -1.85 -8.62 -3.06
N ASN A 37 -1.43 -8.31 -4.28
CA ASN A 37 -2.10 -8.75 -5.48
C ASN A 37 -1.67 -10.17 -5.81
N ILE A 38 -2.63 -11.07 -5.99
CA ILE A 38 -2.36 -12.47 -6.37
C ILE A 38 -2.02 -12.55 -7.86
N ASP A 39 -2.63 -11.69 -8.67
CA ASP A 39 -2.31 -11.58 -10.08
C ASP A 39 -0.90 -10.96 -10.27
N PRO A 40 -0.16 -11.37 -11.29
CA PRO A 40 1.18 -10.86 -11.53
C PRO A 40 1.18 -9.37 -11.87
N MET A 41 2.33 -8.71 -11.62
CA MET A 41 2.56 -7.33 -12.02
C MET A 41 2.19 -7.10 -13.49
N GLY A 42 1.42 -6.05 -13.74
CA GLY A 42 0.87 -5.69 -15.06
C GLY A 42 -0.65 -5.86 -15.16
N VAL A 43 -1.27 -6.59 -14.24
CA VAL A 43 -2.74 -6.59 -14.07
C VAL A 43 -3.11 -5.45 -13.14
N HIS A 44 -4.03 -4.57 -13.57
CA HIS A 44 -4.41 -3.41 -12.77
C HIS A 44 -5.02 -3.83 -11.43
N THR A 45 -4.60 -3.23 -10.33
CA THR A 45 -5.03 -3.53 -8.96
C THR A 45 -6.55 -3.58 -8.77
N GLY A 46 -7.28 -2.70 -9.46
CA GLY A 46 -8.75 -2.70 -9.43
C GLY A 46 -9.38 -3.98 -9.96
N ASP A 47 -8.64 -4.68 -10.82
CA ASP A 47 -9.09 -5.84 -11.59
C ASP A 47 -8.51 -7.15 -11.06
N SER A 48 -7.61 -7.07 -10.08
CA SER A 48 -6.91 -8.20 -9.47
C SER A 48 -7.66 -8.82 -8.30
N ILE A 49 -7.30 -10.07 -8.00
CA ILE A 49 -7.57 -10.68 -6.69
C ILE A 49 -6.58 -10.08 -5.70
N VAL A 50 -7.09 -9.50 -4.62
CA VAL A 50 -6.27 -8.83 -3.61
C VAL A 50 -6.51 -9.44 -2.24
N VAL A 51 -5.45 -9.66 -1.49
CA VAL A 51 -5.47 -10.23 -0.15
C VAL A 51 -4.97 -9.21 0.86
N ALA A 52 -5.67 -9.06 1.96
CA ALA A 52 -5.33 -8.17 3.08
C ALA A 52 -5.38 -8.92 4.43
N PRO A 53 -4.34 -8.91 5.25
CA PRO A 53 -2.98 -8.46 4.95
C PRO A 53 -2.28 -9.38 3.95
N SER A 54 -1.11 -8.97 3.42
CA SER A 54 -0.30 -9.83 2.54
C SER A 54 0.08 -11.12 3.24
N GLN A 55 0.05 -12.24 2.49
CA GLN A 55 0.22 -13.59 3.06
C GLN A 55 1.58 -14.21 2.74
N THR A 56 2.27 -13.71 1.73
CA THR A 56 3.50 -14.34 1.22
C THR A 56 4.75 -13.48 1.42
N LEU A 57 4.64 -12.39 2.18
CA LEU A 57 5.79 -11.59 2.57
C LEU A 57 6.53 -12.20 3.76
N SER A 58 7.86 -12.13 3.73
CA SER A 58 8.65 -12.27 4.94
C SER A 58 8.45 -11.04 5.85
N ASP A 59 8.69 -11.20 7.16
CA ASP A 59 8.63 -10.05 8.08
C ASP A 59 9.64 -8.96 7.69
N ASN A 60 10.83 -9.35 7.24
CA ASN A 60 11.85 -8.42 6.77
C ASN A 60 11.34 -7.57 5.59
N ASP A 61 10.71 -8.18 4.59
CA ASP A 61 10.18 -7.46 3.43
C ASP A 61 8.99 -6.58 3.84
N TYR A 62 8.12 -7.09 4.71
CA TYR A 62 7.03 -6.30 5.26
C TYR A 62 7.53 -5.03 5.95
N GLN A 63 8.49 -5.14 6.87
CA GLN A 63 9.03 -4.00 7.62
C GLN A 63 9.81 -3.03 6.72
N LYS A 64 10.52 -3.56 5.72
CA LYS A 64 11.23 -2.78 4.72
C LYS A 64 10.27 -1.89 3.92
N LEU A 65 9.24 -2.48 3.33
CA LEU A 65 8.25 -1.75 2.52
C LEU A 65 7.39 -0.81 3.37
N ARG A 66 7.05 -1.21 4.61
CA ARG A 66 6.41 -0.33 5.59
C ARG A 66 7.26 0.91 5.86
N THR A 67 8.53 0.72 6.15
CA THR A 67 9.46 1.84 6.42
C THR A 67 9.61 2.75 5.20
N ALA A 68 9.69 2.18 4.00
CA ALA A 68 9.73 2.93 2.75
C ALA A 68 8.47 3.78 2.58
N SER A 69 7.29 3.21 2.82
CA SER A 69 6.00 3.91 2.71
C SER A 69 5.93 5.11 3.65
N LEU A 70 6.34 4.94 4.92
CA LEU A 70 6.37 6.03 5.91
C LEU A 70 7.37 7.14 5.53
N LYS A 71 8.54 6.77 4.98
CA LYS A 71 9.53 7.74 4.49
C LYS A 71 9.00 8.53 3.29
N ILE A 72 8.32 7.86 2.35
CA ILE A 72 7.76 8.48 1.15
C ILE A 72 6.71 9.52 1.52
N ILE A 73 5.72 9.17 2.32
CA ILE A 73 4.64 10.08 2.69
C ILE A 73 5.17 11.31 3.45
N ARG A 74 6.14 11.13 4.34
CA ARG A 74 6.83 12.23 5.04
C ARG A 74 7.61 13.11 4.08
N LYS A 75 8.40 12.52 3.18
CA LYS A 75 9.23 13.27 2.23
C LYS A 75 8.39 14.11 1.27
N LEU A 76 7.22 13.62 0.88
CA LEU A 76 6.28 14.32 0.03
C LEU A 76 5.40 15.34 0.79
N GLY A 77 5.45 15.34 2.13
CA GLY A 77 4.65 16.25 2.95
C GLY A 77 3.15 15.99 2.87
N ILE A 78 2.74 14.74 2.54
CA ILE A 78 1.33 14.40 2.37
C ILE A 78 0.66 14.36 3.75
N GLU A 79 -0.51 14.98 3.87
CA GLU A 79 -1.41 14.88 5.01
C GLU A 79 -2.72 14.18 4.59
N GLY A 80 -3.23 13.30 5.43
CA GLY A 80 -4.36 12.42 5.13
C GLY A 80 -3.93 11.05 4.65
N GLY A 81 -4.77 10.43 3.82
CA GLY A 81 -4.54 9.08 3.29
C GLY A 81 -3.66 9.07 2.05
N CYS A 82 -2.80 8.07 1.95
CA CYS A 82 -1.96 7.83 0.79
C CYS A 82 -1.82 6.34 0.54
N ASN A 83 -1.91 5.95 -0.73
CA ASN A 83 -1.61 4.59 -1.18
C ASN A 83 -0.23 4.58 -1.83
N VAL A 84 0.62 3.63 -1.46
CA VAL A 84 1.93 3.40 -2.04
C VAL A 84 1.97 2.00 -2.63
N GLN A 85 2.31 1.90 -3.91
CA GLN A 85 2.41 0.63 -4.63
C GLN A 85 3.86 0.27 -4.89
N PHE A 86 4.18 -1.00 -4.66
CA PHE A 86 5.51 -1.56 -4.81
C PHE A 86 5.47 -2.77 -5.73
N ALA A 87 6.56 -2.95 -6.48
CA ALA A 87 6.92 -4.22 -7.07
C ALA A 87 8.07 -4.82 -6.27
N LEU A 88 7.89 -6.02 -5.75
CA LEU A 88 8.93 -6.78 -5.05
C LEU A 88 9.47 -7.86 -5.97
N ALA A 89 10.79 -7.91 -6.11
CA ALA A 89 11.43 -8.95 -6.89
C ALA A 89 11.09 -10.34 -6.34
N PRO A 90 10.83 -11.33 -7.20
CA PRO A 90 10.76 -12.72 -6.74
C PRO A 90 12.07 -13.06 -6.03
N GLY A 91 11.98 -13.74 -4.89
CA GLY A 91 13.15 -14.20 -4.13
C GLY A 91 14.06 -15.03 -5.03
N GLU A 92 15.35 -15.12 -4.68
CA GLU A 92 16.45 -15.67 -5.50
C GLU A 92 16.00 -16.68 -6.54
N ILE A 93 15.91 -16.25 -7.80
CA ILE A 93 15.95 -17.16 -8.93
C ILE A 93 17.39 -17.62 -8.96
N VAL A 94 17.63 -18.88 -8.60
CA VAL A 94 18.95 -19.49 -8.61
C VAL A 94 19.54 -19.31 -10.02
N GLY A 95 20.54 -18.41 -10.16
CA GLY A 95 21.28 -18.20 -11.41
C GLY A 95 21.12 -16.83 -12.09
N GLU A 96 20.19 -15.98 -11.68
CA GLU A 96 20.17 -14.59 -12.12
C GLU A 96 20.71 -13.68 -11.00
N THR A 97 21.86 -13.07 -11.24
CA THR A 97 22.30 -11.90 -10.50
C THR A 97 21.21 -10.84 -10.62
N LEU A 98 20.54 -10.50 -9.53
CA LEU A 98 19.67 -9.34 -9.49
C LEU A 98 20.43 -8.16 -10.13
N PRO A 99 19.80 -7.43 -11.07
CA PRO A 99 20.51 -6.40 -11.80
C PRO A 99 21.07 -5.39 -10.83
N ASP A 100 22.35 -5.18 -11.05
CA ASP A 100 23.22 -4.14 -10.57
C ASP A 100 22.74 -3.36 -9.33
N LYS A 101 23.44 -3.58 -8.23
CA LYS A 101 23.34 -2.80 -6.99
C LYS A 101 23.77 -1.34 -7.19
N GLY A 102 23.20 -0.72 -8.16
CA GLY A 102 23.45 0.67 -8.57
C GLY A 102 22.73 1.71 -7.75
N THR A 103 22.17 1.34 -6.66
CA THR A 103 21.78 2.05 -5.45
C THR A 103 21.25 0.97 -4.52
N GLU A 104 22.11 0.44 -3.67
CA GLU A 104 21.85 -0.50 -2.57
C GLU A 104 20.56 -1.29 -2.73
N GLY A 105 20.62 -2.36 -3.55
CA GLY A 105 19.49 -3.09 -4.06
C GLY A 105 18.63 -3.70 -2.96
N GLU A 106 17.53 -3.05 -2.65
CA GLU A 106 16.55 -3.56 -1.70
C GLU A 106 15.56 -4.52 -2.33
N GLY A 107 15.74 -4.89 -3.60
CA GLY A 107 14.91 -5.87 -4.29
C GLY A 107 13.48 -5.42 -4.59
N TYR A 108 13.17 -4.12 -4.51
CA TYR A 108 11.86 -3.59 -4.84
C TYR A 108 11.92 -2.28 -5.65
N TYR A 109 10.83 -1.98 -6.32
CA TYR A 109 10.57 -0.67 -6.94
C TYR A 109 9.31 -0.03 -6.35
N VAL A 110 9.34 1.30 -6.24
CA VAL A 110 8.12 2.09 -6.02
C VAL A 110 7.47 2.29 -7.39
N ILE A 111 6.26 1.81 -7.55
CA ILE A 111 5.52 1.89 -8.81
C ILE A 111 4.72 3.18 -8.89
N GLU A 112 3.95 3.44 -7.83
CA GLU A 112 3.04 4.57 -7.80
C GLU A 112 2.82 5.05 -6.38
N VAL A 113 2.63 6.36 -6.23
CA VAL A 113 2.21 7.00 -4.98
C VAL A 113 0.95 7.79 -5.26
N ASN A 114 -0.14 7.43 -4.61
CA ASN A 114 -1.44 8.08 -4.75
C ASN A 114 -1.76 8.88 -3.49
N PRO A 115 -1.55 10.22 -3.45
CA PRO A 115 -1.80 11.06 -2.29
C PRO A 115 -3.31 11.33 -2.11
N ARG A 116 -4.08 10.30 -2.02
CA ARG A 116 -5.54 10.33 -1.92
C ARG A 116 -6.08 9.02 -1.42
N VAL A 117 -7.32 9.02 -0.95
CA VAL A 117 -8.10 7.80 -0.74
C VAL A 117 -8.36 7.13 -2.09
N SER A 118 -8.11 5.84 -2.19
CA SER A 118 -8.18 5.03 -3.41
C SER A 118 -9.24 3.91 -3.31
N ARG A 119 -9.39 3.11 -4.36
CA ARG A 119 -10.26 1.93 -4.33
C ARG A 119 -9.74 0.87 -3.34
N SER A 120 -8.44 0.74 -3.22
CA SER A 120 -7.80 -0.15 -2.23
C SER A 120 -8.03 0.32 -0.79
N SER A 121 -8.17 1.62 -0.55
CA SER A 121 -8.54 2.14 0.78
C SER A 121 -9.91 1.62 1.26
N ALA A 122 -10.83 1.35 0.35
CA ALA A 122 -12.13 0.75 0.70
C ALA A 122 -11.96 -0.70 1.17
N LEU A 123 -11.09 -1.49 0.51
CA LEU A 123 -10.75 -2.84 0.96
C LEU A 123 -10.04 -2.79 2.31
N ALA A 124 -9.01 -1.95 2.45
CA ALA A 124 -8.28 -1.78 3.69
C ALA A 124 -9.20 -1.37 4.85
N SER A 125 -10.11 -0.44 4.62
CA SER A 125 -11.10 -0.02 5.64
C SER A 125 -12.01 -1.18 6.06
N LYS A 126 -12.47 -2.01 5.12
CA LYS A 126 -13.31 -3.17 5.43
C LYS A 126 -12.51 -4.26 6.16
N ALA A 127 -11.27 -4.50 5.75
CA ALA A 127 -10.42 -5.52 6.34
C ALA A 127 -10.04 -5.16 7.79
N THR A 128 -9.68 -3.91 8.03
CA THR A 128 -9.16 -3.46 9.33
C THR A 128 -10.22 -2.90 10.27
N GLY A 129 -11.38 -2.52 9.74
CA GLY A 129 -12.35 -1.71 10.48
C GLY A 129 -11.95 -0.24 10.64
N TYR A 130 -10.73 0.13 10.22
CA TYR A 130 -10.23 1.51 10.30
C TYR A 130 -10.89 2.38 9.23
N PRO A 131 -11.66 3.42 9.58
CA PRO A 131 -12.45 4.19 8.61
C PRO A 131 -11.58 5.25 7.92
N ILE A 132 -10.75 4.85 6.95
CA ILE A 132 -9.73 5.69 6.29
C ILE A 132 -10.31 7.02 5.81
N ALA A 133 -11.40 7.01 5.07
CA ALA A 133 -12.00 8.24 4.53
C ALA A 133 -12.48 9.19 5.63
N ARG A 134 -13.07 8.64 6.71
CA ARG A 134 -13.54 9.44 7.85
C ARG A 134 -12.38 10.06 8.62
N VAL A 135 -11.29 9.32 8.81
CA VAL A 135 -10.09 9.83 9.49
C VAL A 135 -9.42 10.88 8.62
N ALA A 136 -9.24 10.62 7.33
CA ALA A 136 -8.67 11.60 6.39
C ALA A 136 -9.47 12.91 6.36
N ALA A 137 -10.81 12.84 6.39
CA ALA A 137 -11.66 14.03 6.48
C ALA A 137 -11.45 14.81 7.78
N LYS A 138 -11.21 14.13 8.90
CA LYS A 138 -10.90 14.80 10.18
C LYS A 138 -9.53 15.46 10.17
N ILE A 139 -8.54 14.82 9.55
CA ILE A 139 -7.20 15.42 9.36
C ILE A 139 -7.32 16.67 8.49
N ALA A 140 -8.10 16.64 7.41
CA ALA A 140 -8.30 17.78 6.52
C ALA A 140 -8.91 19.01 7.20
N VAL A 141 -9.60 18.84 8.33
CA VAL A 141 -10.11 19.94 9.17
C VAL A 141 -9.22 20.25 10.38
N GLY A 142 -7.97 19.78 10.36
CA GLY A 142 -6.93 20.13 11.33
C GLY A 142 -6.84 19.26 12.58
N ARG A 143 -7.51 18.07 12.59
CA ARG A 143 -7.35 17.12 13.70
C ARG A 143 -6.11 16.27 13.50
N THR A 144 -5.45 15.90 14.59
CA THR A 144 -4.34 14.95 14.61
C THR A 144 -4.80 13.53 14.95
N LEU A 145 -4.02 12.52 14.57
CA LEU A 145 -4.40 11.11 14.75
C LEU A 145 -4.55 10.72 16.22
N ASP A 146 -3.81 11.35 17.11
CA ASP A 146 -3.90 11.16 18.57
C ASP A 146 -5.11 11.85 19.21
N GLU A 147 -5.73 12.83 18.52
CA GLU A 147 -6.99 13.44 18.93
C GLU A 147 -8.23 12.69 18.42
N ILE A 148 -8.06 11.83 17.43
CA ILE A 148 -9.17 11.10 16.80
C ILE A 148 -9.38 9.78 17.53
N PRO A 149 -10.56 9.51 18.13
CA PRO A 149 -10.85 8.21 18.73
C PRO A 149 -10.76 7.08 17.69
N ASN A 150 -10.17 5.96 18.07
CA ASN A 150 -10.14 4.75 17.27
C ASN A 150 -11.55 4.16 17.18
N ALA A 151 -12.08 4.03 15.96
CA ALA A 151 -13.44 3.56 15.74
C ALA A 151 -13.64 2.05 15.99
N VAL A 152 -12.54 1.29 16.06
CA VAL A 152 -12.58 -0.17 16.29
C VAL A 152 -12.53 -0.49 17.77
N THR A 153 -11.56 0.09 18.47
CA THR A 153 -11.33 -0.21 19.89
C THR A 153 -12.19 0.63 20.83
N GLU A 154 -12.60 1.83 20.39
CA GLU A 154 -13.31 2.85 21.17
C GLU A 154 -12.58 3.27 22.46
N LYS A 155 -11.38 2.76 22.68
CA LYS A 155 -10.56 2.99 23.90
C LYS A 155 -9.20 3.62 23.61
N THR A 156 -8.74 3.52 22.36
CA THR A 156 -7.46 4.06 21.90
C THR A 156 -7.68 5.19 20.91
N VAL A 157 -6.61 5.68 20.31
CA VAL A 157 -6.65 6.74 19.29
C VAL A 157 -6.32 6.21 17.91
N ALA A 158 -6.62 7.00 16.87
CA ALA A 158 -6.41 6.60 15.48
C ALA A 158 -4.93 6.52 15.06
N ALA A 159 -4.00 6.89 15.94
CA ALA A 159 -2.56 6.78 15.71
C ALA A 159 -2.00 5.35 15.86
N PHE A 160 -2.81 4.38 16.32
CA PHE A 160 -2.39 2.98 16.44
C PHE A 160 -2.64 2.22 15.12
N GLU A 161 -1.62 1.51 14.65
CA GLU A 161 -1.73 0.64 13.50
C GLU A 161 -2.67 -0.53 13.78
N PRO A 162 -3.61 -0.85 12.87
CA PRO A 162 -4.43 -2.04 13.01
C PRO A 162 -3.60 -3.32 12.96
N ALA A 163 -3.99 -4.33 13.73
CA ALA A 163 -3.47 -5.67 13.67
C ALA A 163 -4.61 -6.63 13.31
N LEU A 164 -4.36 -7.53 12.35
CA LEU A 164 -5.35 -8.50 11.86
C LEU A 164 -4.90 -9.91 12.19
N ASP A 165 -5.82 -10.72 12.72
CA ASP A 165 -5.67 -12.15 12.98
C ASP A 165 -6.48 -13.01 11.97
N TYR A 166 -6.94 -12.39 10.90
CA TYR A 166 -7.68 -13.01 9.80
C TYR A 166 -7.23 -12.43 8.46
N CYS A 167 -7.63 -13.10 7.39
CA CYS A 167 -7.34 -12.71 6.02
C CYS A 167 -8.63 -12.34 5.30
N VAL A 168 -8.59 -11.25 4.54
CA VAL A 168 -9.70 -10.80 3.67
C VAL A 168 -9.27 -10.91 2.24
N VAL A 169 -10.07 -11.59 1.41
CA VAL A 169 -9.82 -11.75 -0.02
C VAL A 169 -10.87 -10.97 -0.80
N LYS A 170 -10.41 -10.06 -1.64
CA LYS A 170 -11.25 -9.37 -2.63
C LYS A 170 -11.12 -10.09 -3.96
N ILE A 171 -12.24 -10.53 -4.52
CA ILE A 171 -12.31 -11.15 -5.84
C ILE A 171 -13.19 -10.26 -6.73
N PRO A 172 -12.72 -9.79 -7.90
CA PRO A 172 -13.52 -9.01 -8.83
C PRO A 172 -14.63 -9.88 -9.45
N ARG A 173 -15.79 -9.29 -9.66
CA ARG A 173 -16.89 -9.90 -10.41
C ARG A 173 -17.15 -9.08 -11.66
N TRP A 174 -17.00 -9.72 -12.81
CA TRP A 174 -17.18 -9.10 -14.11
C TRP A 174 -18.61 -9.31 -14.61
N PRO A 175 -19.33 -8.27 -15.07
CA PRO A 175 -20.66 -8.40 -15.61
C PRO A 175 -20.61 -8.77 -17.11
N PHE A 176 -20.14 -9.97 -17.43
CA PHE A 176 -20.03 -10.46 -18.81
C PHE A 176 -21.40 -10.70 -19.50
N ASP A 177 -22.47 -10.56 -18.79
CA ASP A 177 -23.86 -10.75 -19.25
C ASP A 177 -24.54 -9.43 -19.68
N LYS A 178 -23.79 -8.33 -19.74
CA LYS A 178 -24.28 -7.01 -20.16
C LYS A 178 -23.59 -6.53 -21.46
#